data_c63c088b4b3d2180e0a39d528fb69a90
#
_entry.id   c63c088b4b3d2180e0a39d528fb69a90
#
_cell.length_a   1.000
_cell.length_b   1.000
_cell.length_c   1.000
_cell.angle_alpha   90.00
_cell.angle_beta   90.00
_cell.angle_gamma   90.00
#
_symmetry.space_group_name_H-M   'P 1'
#
loop_
_entity.id
_entity.type
_entity.pdbx_description
1 polymer ?
#
loop_
_entity_poly.entity_id
_entity_poly.type
_entity_poly.pdbx_seq_one_letter_code
_entity_poly.pdbx_strand_id
1 'polypeptide(L)'
;DPLMDCKACKARFRADKLIEDWAKANGEEIEADGWTNEQLESFIEEKQIPCPTCGKHDFTGIRKFNMMFKTHQGVTEDASNEIYLRPETAQGIFVNFPNFARRKLPFGVCQVGKSFRNEITPGNFIFRIREFEQMELEFFCMPGTDLEWFSYWRSYCHEWLKGLGIKEEHLRLRDHKPEELAHYSKATTDFEYLFPFGWGELWGVADRTDFDLKAHQTIKTSPAGAPGMEYLNPTTGEKVIPYVIEPSLGADRAALAFLCEAYEEQELEGGDTRVVMHFHPALAPYKCAVLPLQKNKCGEKAGEIHDMLSKHFMVDYDETGSIGKRYRRQDEIGTPMCITVDFDTLETGVVTVRDRDTMEQDHVHVDELVAYIQKKIEY
;
A
#
# COMPACT_ATOMS: atom_id res chain seq x y z
N ASP A 1 15.06 11.72 -11.39
CA ASP A 1 14.23 11.81 -12.61
C ASP A 1 14.81 12.83 -13.57
N PRO A 2 14.88 12.52 -14.89
CA PRO A 2 15.29 13.45 -15.91
C PRO A 2 14.14 14.43 -16.23
N LEU A 3 14.27 15.70 -15.82
CA LEU A 3 13.25 16.72 -16.00
C LEU A 3 13.57 17.72 -17.08
N MET A 4 12.55 18.06 -17.87
CA MET A 4 12.60 19.17 -18.83
C MET A 4 11.31 19.99 -18.78
N ASP A 5 11.42 21.27 -19.08
CA ASP A 5 10.29 22.19 -19.16
C ASP A 5 10.07 22.61 -20.62
N CYS A 6 8.81 22.68 -21.06
CA CYS A 6 8.48 23.35 -22.31
C CYS A 6 8.66 24.86 -22.13
N LYS A 7 9.53 25.49 -22.94
CA LYS A 7 9.80 26.93 -22.82
C LYS A 7 8.59 27.80 -23.21
N ALA A 8 7.71 27.25 -24.09
CA ALA A 8 6.54 27.95 -24.56
C ALA A 8 5.40 28.04 -23.56
N CYS A 9 4.97 26.88 -22.97
CA CYS A 9 3.81 26.83 -22.06
C CYS A 9 4.20 26.61 -20.59
N LYS A 10 5.49 26.44 -20.29
CA LYS A 10 6.04 26.19 -18.95
C LYS A 10 5.59 24.87 -18.32
N ALA A 11 4.95 24.01 -19.09
CA ALA A 11 4.62 22.66 -18.62
C ALA A 11 5.89 21.84 -18.40
N ARG A 12 5.89 21.00 -17.38
CA ARG A 12 7.04 20.20 -16.94
C ARG A 12 6.78 18.74 -17.21
N PHE A 13 7.80 18.02 -17.68
CA PHE A 13 7.72 16.60 -18.03
C PHE A 13 8.95 15.85 -17.55
N ARG A 14 8.77 14.55 -17.27
CA ARG A 14 9.86 13.59 -17.26
C ARG A 14 10.21 13.27 -18.70
N ALA A 15 11.47 13.37 -19.05
CA ALA A 15 11.92 13.17 -20.44
C ALA A 15 11.73 11.72 -20.92
N ASP A 16 11.99 10.75 -20.05
CA ASP A 16 11.75 9.34 -20.32
C ASP A 16 10.27 9.05 -20.59
N LYS A 17 9.35 9.54 -19.74
CA LYS A 17 7.91 9.35 -19.94
C LYS A 17 7.38 10.09 -21.16
N LEU A 18 7.93 11.26 -21.48
CA LEU A 18 7.58 11.98 -22.69
C LEU A 18 7.88 11.16 -23.95
N ILE A 19 9.01 10.45 -23.96
CA ILE A 19 9.40 9.55 -25.05
C ILE A 19 8.47 8.34 -25.12
N GLU A 20 8.23 7.67 -23.99
CA GLU A 20 7.38 6.48 -23.93
C GLU A 20 5.94 6.78 -24.37
N ASP A 21 5.36 7.89 -23.90
CA ASP A 21 4.01 8.32 -24.28
C ASP A 21 3.92 8.67 -25.76
N TRP A 22 4.95 9.34 -26.31
CA TRP A 22 5.04 9.64 -27.72
C TRP A 22 5.17 8.36 -28.56
N ALA A 23 6.03 7.43 -28.17
CA ALA A 23 6.22 6.15 -28.85
C ALA A 23 4.92 5.35 -28.88
N LYS A 24 4.24 5.21 -27.76
CA LYS A 24 2.94 4.55 -27.64
C LYS A 24 1.88 5.17 -28.56
N ALA A 25 1.83 6.50 -28.65
CA ALA A 25 0.92 7.21 -29.54
C ALA A 25 1.23 6.97 -31.04
N ASN A 26 2.48 6.61 -31.37
CA ASN A 26 2.94 6.30 -32.74
C ASN A 26 2.98 4.79 -33.01
N GLY A 27 2.52 3.94 -32.10
CA GLY A 27 2.51 2.48 -32.27
C GLY A 27 3.88 1.83 -32.08
N GLU A 28 4.82 2.52 -31.45
CA GLU A 28 6.15 2.03 -31.09
C GLU A 28 6.17 1.66 -29.61
N GLU A 29 6.88 0.57 -29.24
CA GLU A 29 7.18 0.22 -27.87
C GLU A 29 8.62 0.60 -27.54
N ILE A 30 8.82 1.64 -26.74
CA ILE A 30 10.11 2.14 -26.28
C ILE A 30 10.11 2.21 -24.77
N GLU A 31 11.09 1.59 -24.14
CA GLU A 31 11.41 1.73 -22.72
C GLU A 31 12.57 2.72 -22.60
N ALA A 32 12.30 3.95 -22.18
CA ALA A 32 13.31 5.01 -22.06
C ALA A 32 13.81 5.18 -20.60
N ASP A 33 13.26 4.39 -19.67
CA ASP A 33 13.75 4.36 -18.30
C ASP A 33 15.20 3.82 -18.26
N GLY A 34 16.06 4.47 -17.51
CA GLY A 34 17.50 4.14 -17.47
C GLY A 34 18.36 4.74 -18.57
N TRP A 35 17.81 5.44 -19.58
CA TRP A 35 18.61 6.15 -20.58
C TRP A 35 19.37 7.32 -19.97
N THR A 36 20.56 7.61 -20.54
CA THR A 36 21.32 8.82 -20.13
C THR A 36 20.62 10.10 -20.59
N ASN A 37 20.88 11.21 -19.93
CA ASN A 37 20.31 12.50 -20.32
C ASN A 37 20.60 12.82 -21.79
N GLU A 38 21.81 12.51 -22.26
CA GLU A 38 22.24 12.73 -23.65
C GLU A 38 21.42 11.87 -24.63
N GLN A 39 21.12 10.62 -24.28
CA GLN A 39 20.28 9.74 -25.08
C GLN A 39 18.84 10.26 -25.18
N LEU A 40 18.28 10.67 -24.03
CA LEU A 40 16.94 11.23 -23.96
C LEU A 40 16.82 12.53 -24.77
N GLU A 41 17.75 13.48 -24.58
CA GLU A 41 17.76 14.75 -25.32
C GLU A 41 17.91 14.52 -26.83
N SER A 42 18.83 13.64 -27.22
CA SER A 42 19.06 13.32 -28.63
C SER A 42 17.85 12.72 -29.32
N PHE A 43 17.15 11.80 -28.61
CA PHE A 43 15.95 11.17 -29.13
C PHE A 43 14.79 12.16 -29.30
N ILE A 44 14.56 13.01 -28.27
CA ILE A 44 13.50 14.04 -28.30
C ILE A 44 13.75 15.01 -29.45
N GLU A 45 15.00 15.41 -29.66
CA GLU A 45 15.38 16.32 -30.73
C GLU A 45 15.29 15.64 -32.12
N GLU A 46 15.79 14.41 -32.28
CA GLU A 46 15.74 13.66 -33.57
C GLU A 46 14.29 13.40 -33.98
N LYS A 47 13.46 12.97 -33.07
CA LYS A 47 12.04 12.68 -33.35
C LYS A 47 11.13 13.91 -33.34
N GLN A 48 11.67 15.09 -33.03
CA GLN A 48 10.92 16.34 -32.90
C GLN A 48 9.66 16.21 -32.08
N ILE A 49 9.79 15.55 -30.92
CA ILE A 49 8.65 15.22 -30.06
C ILE A 49 7.95 16.51 -29.60
N PRO A 50 6.64 16.69 -29.89
CA PRO A 50 5.93 17.89 -29.51
C PRO A 50 5.56 17.88 -28.03
N CYS A 51 5.47 19.05 -27.42
CA CYS A 51 4.92 19.22 -26.09
C CYS A 51 3.46 18.75 -26.05
N PRO A 52 3.07 17.80 -25.19
CA PRO A 52 1.69 17.29 -25.12
C PRO A 52 0.66 18.38 -24.80
N THR A 53 1.10 19.44 -24.10
CA THR A 53 0.21 20.54 -23.67
C THR A 53 -0.03 21.58 -24.75
N CYS A 54 0.98 21.97 -25.52
CA CYS A 54 0.86 23.09 -26.44
C CYS A 54 1.29 22.77 -27.90
N GLY A 55 1.74 21.55 -28.17
CA GLY A 55 2.16 21.10 -29.52
C GLY A 55 3.50 21.67 -30.02
N LYS A 56 4.16 22.54 -29.29
CA LYS A 56 5.45 23.12 -29.71
C LYS A 56 6.63 22.23 -29.31
N HIS A 57 7.63 22.15 -30.16
CA HIS A 57 8.89 21.51 -29.83
C HIS A 57 9.90 22.60 -29.40
N ASP A 58 9.90 22.93 -28.13
CA ASP A 58 10.83 23.91 -27.55
C ASP A 58 11.02 23.62 -26.07
N PHE A 59 12.00 22.78 -25.77
CA PHE A 59 12.25 22.31 -24.40
C PHE A 59 13.54 22.90 -23.82
N THR A 60 13.65 22.89 -22.50
CA THR A 60 14.92 23.14 -21.78
C THR A 60 15.79 21.89 -21.88
N GLY A 61 17.08 22.02 -21.59
CA GLY A 61 17.93 20.87 -21.30
C GLY A 61 17.41 20.08 -20.09
N ILE A 62 17.76 18.80 -20.03
CA ILE A 62 17.38 17.89 -18.95
C ILE A 62 18.13 18.25 -17.68
N ARG A 63 17.41 18.34 -16.56
CA ARG A 63 17.96 18.61 -15.24
C ARG A 63 17.65 17.45 -14.30
N LYS A 64 18.61 17.07 -13.47
CA LYS A 64 18.34 16.11 -12.39
C LYS A 64 17.44 16.78 -11.34
N PHE A 65 16.36 16.11 -11.03
CA PHE A 65 15.41 16.55 -10.01
C PHE A 65 15.69 15.81 -8.70
N ASN A 66 15.75 16.56 -7.60
CA ASN A 66 15.83 15.96 -6.28
C ASN A 66 14.42 15.71 -5.74
N MET A 67 14.06 14.45 -5.61
CA MET A 67 12.75 14.03 -5.07
C MET A 67 12.62 14.27 -3.57
N MET A 68 13.71 14.49 -2.84
CA MET A 68 13.65 14.76 -1.40
C MET A 68 13.24 16.20 -1.14
N PHE A 69 12.29 16.39 -0.22
CA PHE A 69 11.96 17.70 0.31
C PHE A 69 13.08 18.20 1.21
N LYS A 70 13.59 19.37 0.89
CA LYS A 70 14.56 20.08 1.68
C LYS A 70 13.86 20.99 2.69
N THR A 71 14.37 21.03 3.92
CA THR A 71 13.91 21.93 4.97
C THR A 71 15.08 22.32 5.88
N HIS A 72 14.85 23.07 6.93
CA HIS A 72 15.87 23.51 7.89
C HIS A 72 15.46 23.14 9.31
N GLN A 73 16.44 22.76 10.11
CA GLN A 73 16.25 22.52 11.54
C GLN A 73 16.66 23.79 12.32
N GLY A 74 15.84 24.18 13.32
CA GLY A 74 16.10 25.37 14.13
C GLY A 74 15.39 26.60 13.60
N VAL A 75 15.81 27.79 14.08
CA VAL A 75 15.14 29.08 13.83
C VAL A 75 15.69 29.86 12.65
N THR A 76 16.82 29.46 12.10
CA THR A 76 17.49 30.12 10.97
C THR A 76 17.63 29.17 9.78
N GLU A 77 17.48 29.73 8.57
CA GLU A 77 17.62 28.98 7.30
C GLU A 77 19.08 29.04 6.81
N ASP A 78 19.99 28.46 7.59
CA ASP A 78 21.41 28.37 7.24
C ASP A 78 21.72 27.03 6.59
N ALA A 79 22.71 27.00 5.70
CA ALA A 79 23.16 25.79 5.03
C ALA A 79 23.63 24.68 6.01
N SER A 80 24.11 25.06 7.19
CA SER A 80 24.50 24.13 8.25
C SER A 80 23.31 23.45 8.94
N ASN A 81 22.12 24.01 8.79
CA ASN A 81 20.87 23.52 9.39
C ASN A 81 19.96 22.82 8.35
N GLU A 82 20.46 22.66 7.13
CA GLU A 82 19.73 22.00 6.05
C GLU A 82 19.52 20.52 6.34
N ILE A 83 18.27 20.06 6.26
CA ILE A 83 17.89 18.66 6.39
C ILE A 83 16.90 18.30 5.29
N TYR A 84 16.71 16.99 5.11
CA TYR A 84 15.78 16.45 4.15
C TYR A 84 14.73 15.59 4.84
N LEU A 85 13.48 15.68 4.38
CA LEU A 85 12.45 14.72 4.77
C LEU A 85 12.77 13.38 4.13
N ARG A 86 12.57 12.29 4.87
CA ARG A 86 12.89 10.94 4.38
C ARG A 86 11.99 10.55 3.20
N PRO A 87 12.54 10.04 2.09
CA PRO A 87 11.77 9.56 0.94
C PRO A 87 11.28 8.12 1.08
N GLU A 88 11.79 7.39 2.09
CA GLU A 88 11.48 6.00 2.43
C GLU A 88 11.73 5.73 3.91
N THR A 89 11.16 4.67 4.45
CA THR A 89 11.36 4.28 5.85
C THR A 89 12.57 3.35 6.04
N ALA A 90 13.08 2.75 4.99
CA ALA A 90 14.16 1.76 4.97
C ALA A 90 15.44 2.24 5.69
N GLN A 91 15.91 3.45 5.38
CA GLN A 91 17.18 3.97 5.91
C GLN A 91 17.18 4.10 7.43
N GLY A 92 16.01 4.40 8.02
CA GLY A 92 15.84 4.43 9.48
C GLY A 92 16.03 3.06 10.12
N ILE A 93 15.68 1.99 9.43
CA ILE A 93 15.87 0.61 9.90
C ILE A 93 17.36 0.25 9.79
N PHE A 94 18.01 0.53 8.65
CA PHE A 94 19.42 0.21 8.45
C PHE A 94 20.33 0.91 9.45
N VAL A 95 20.12 2.20 9.72
CA VAL A 95 20.95 2.94 10.70
C VAL A 95 20.81 2.38 12.12
N ASN A 96 19.68 1.75 12.42
CA ASN A 96 19.40 1.11 13.70
C ASN A 96 19.78 -0.38 13.76
N PHE A 97 20.28 -0.97 12.66
CA PHE A 97 20.65 -2.38 12.61
C PHE A 97 21.52 -2.86 13.77
N PRO A 98 22.55 -2.12 14.24
CA PRO A 98 23.37 -2.57 15.38
C PRO A 98 22.57 -2.84 16.65
N ASN A 99 21.42 -2.20 16.84
CA ASN A 99 20.54 -2.43 17.98
C ASN A 99 19.77 -3.75 17.86
N PHE A 100 19.58 -4.25 16.62
CA PHE A 100 18.85 -5.48 16.31
C PHE A 100 19.78 -6.68 16.10
N ALA A 101 21.06 -6.46 15.80
CA ALA A 101 22.06 -7.50 15.43
C ALA A 101 22.31 -8.58 16.50
N ARG A 102 21.69 -8.45 17.67
CA ARG A 102 21.71 -9.49 18.74
C ARG A 102 20.74 -10.63 18.46
N ARG A 103 19.78 -10.45 17.56
CA ARG A 103 18.80 -11.46 17.17
C ARG A 103 19.47 -12.49 16.26
N LYS A 104 19.02 -13.74 16.35
CA LYS A 104 19.52 -14.80 15.44
C LYS A 104 18.92 -14.58 14.05
N LEU A 105 19.76 -14.62 13.02
CA LEU A 105 19.29 -14.62 11.62
C LEU A 105 18.54 -15.94 11.28
N PRO A 106 17.48 -15.89 10.44
CA PRO A 106 16.93 -14.68 9.86
C PRO A 106 15.99 -13.96 10.83
N PHE A 107 15.84 -12.65 10.66
CA PHE A 107 14.82 -11.86 11.36
C PHE A 107 14.42 -10.64 10.52
N GLY A 108 13.22 -10.11 10.73
CA GLY A 108 12.76 -8.90 10.09
C GLY A 108 12.54 -7.76 11.07
N VAL A 109 12.67 -6.54 10.59
CA VAL A 109 12.28 -5.31 11.27
C VAL A 109 11.38 -4.54 10.32
N CYS A 110 10.16 -4.25 10.74
CA CYS A 110 9.22 -3.49 9.93
C CYS A 110 8.94 -2.12 10.55
N GLN A 111 8.58 -1.19 9.68
CA GLN A 111 8.10 0.13 10.05
C GLN A 111 6.90 0.51 9.19
N VAL A 112 5.87 1.04 9.84
CA VAL A 112 4.80 1.79 9.19
C VAL A 112 5.00 3.25 9.56
N GLY A 113 5.13 4.12 8.56
CA GLY A 113 5.43 5.52 8.81
C GLY A 113 5.35 6.41 7.60
N LYS A 114 5.36 7.71 7.85
CA LYS A 114 5.33 8.74 6.80
C LYS A 114 6.62 8.76 6.01
N SER A 115 6.46 8.85 4.69
CA SER A 115 7.52 9.15 3.72
C SER A 115 7.10 10.31 2.83
N PHE A 116 8.08 11.01 2.26
CA PHE A 116 7.86 12.26 1.55
C PHE A 116 8.63 12.25 0.24
N ARG A 117 7.92 12.37 -0.87
CA ARG A 117 8.53 12.50 -2.20
C ARG A 117 7.97 13.72 -2.90
N ASN A 118 8.82 14.60 -3.37
CA ASN A 118 8.40 15.80 -4.08
C ASN A 118 7.99 15.44 -5.52
N GLU A 119 6.89 14.69 -5.63
CA GLU A 119 6.34 14.21 -6.90
C GLU A 119 6.06 15.37 -7.84
N ILE A 120 6.47 15.23 -9.10
CA ILE A 120 6.29 16.24 -10.14
C ILE A 120 4.82 16.35 -10.51
N THR A 121 4.16 15.21 -10.72
CA THR A 121 2.77 15.10 -11.14
C THR A 121 1.99 14.18 -10.19
N PRO A 122 1.59 14.67 -9.00
CA PRO A 122 0.64 13.94 -8.18
C PRO A 122 -0.65 13.70 -8.96
N GLY A 123 -1.31 12.58 -8.69
CA GLY A 123 -2.54 12.25 -9.41
C GLY A 123 -3.14 10.92 -9.00
N ASN A 124 -4.29 10.60 -9.59
CA ASN A 124 -5.04 9.39 -9.33
C ASN A 124 -5.37 9.22 -7.83
N PHE A 125 -5.98 10.27 -7.26
CA PHE A 125 -6.36 10.35 -5.86
C PHE A 125 -5.15 10.08 -4.94
N ILE A 126 -5.20 9.06 -4.07
CA ILE A 126 -4.10 8.72 -3.14
C ILE A 126 -3.03 7.80 -3.76
N PHE A 127 -3.13 7.46 -5.04
CA PHE A 127 -2.15 6.61 -5.71
C PHE A 127 -0.77 7.25 -5.81
N ARG A 128 -0.71 8.58 -6.13
CA ARG A 128 0.55 9.34 -6.22
C ARG A 128 0.40 10.68 -5.53
N ILE A 129 0.88 10.73 -4.30
CA ILE A 129 0.83 11.89 -3.40
C ILE A 129 2.23 12.19 -2.86
N ARG A 130 2.45 13.40 -2.34
CA ARG A 130 3.76 13.85 -1.86
C ARG A 130 4.08 13.44 -0.43
N GLU A 131 3.07 13.22 0.39
CA GLU A 131 3.15 12.70 1.75
C GLU A 131 2.30 11.44 1.82
N PHE A 132 2.89 10.30 2.13
CA PHE A 132 2.21 9.00 2.14
C PHE A 132 2.71 8.14 3.29
N GLU A 133 1.94 7.11 3.62
CA GLU A 133 2.38 6.08 4.57
C GLU A 133 2.96 4.89 3.83
N GLN A 134 4.14 4.48 4.27
CA GLN A 134 4.85 3.32 3.74
C GLN A 134 4.93 2.24 4.81
N MET A 135 4.71 0.99 4.40
CA MET A 135 4.94 -0.19 5.22
C MET A 135 6.11 -0.94 4.61
N GLU A 136 7.25 -0.92 5.28
CA GLU A 136 8.47 -1.59 4.84
C GLU A 136 8.93 -2.60 5.87
N LEU A 137 9.35 -3.75 5.37
CA LEU A 137 10.00 -4.80 6.13
C LEU A 137 11.42 -5.00 5.57
N GLU A 138 12.42 -4.83 6.43
CA GLU A 138 13.80 -5.22 6.14
C GLU A 138 14.06 -6.57 6.76
N PHE A 139 14.09 -7.60 5.93
CA PHE A 139 14.32 -8.98 6.35
C PHE A 139 15.76 -9.35 6.16
N PHE A 140 16.49 -9.49 7.27
CA PHE A 140 17.91 -9.79 7.32
C PHE A 140 18.14 -11.30 7.29
N CYS A 141 18.96 -11.78 6.34
CA CYS A 141 19.28 -13.19 6.16
C CYS A 141 20.78 -13.43 5.96
N MET A 142 21.19 -14.67 6.02
CA MET A 142 22.58 -15.06 5.73
C MET A 142 22.88 -14.88 4.24
N PRO A 143 24.04 -14.31 3.88
CA PRO A 143 24.51 -14.27 2.49
C PRO A 143 24.45 -15.66 1.85
N GLY A 144 23.93 -15.73 0.60
CA GLY A 144 23.74 -16.97 -0.14
C GLY A 144 22.39 -17.68 0.08
N THR A 145 21.55 -17.20 1.02
CA THR A 145 20.16 -17.66 1.21
C THR A 145 19.14 -16.64 0.71
N ASP A 146 19.62 -15.55 0.16
CA ASP A 146 18.85 -14.37 -0.27
C ASP A 146 17.79 -14.71 -1.31
N LEU A 147 18.12 -15.43 -2.38
CA LEU A 147 17.15 -15.78 -3.44
C LEU A 147 16.06 -16.74 -2.95
N GLU A 148 16.35 -17.58 -1.96
CA GLU A 148 15.34 -18.43 -1.33
C GLU A 148 14.35 -17.59 -0.53
N TRP A 149 14.85 -16.63 0.27
CA TRP A 149 14.03 -15.70 1.03
C TRP A 149 13.29 -14.70 0.15
N PHE A 150 13.89 -14.25 -0.94
CA PHE A 150 13.21 -13.44 -1.95
C PHE A 150 12.00 -14.18 -2.54
N SER A 151 12.19 -15.44 -2.93
CA SER A 151 11.11 -16.29 -3.44
C SER A 151 9.99 -16.51 -2.40
N TYR A 152 10.38 -16.73 -1.14
CA TYR A 152 9.43 -16.86 -0.03
C TYR A 152 8.56 -15.59 0.13
N TRP A 153 9.20 -14.41 0.25
CA TRP A 153 8.46 -13.16 0.43
C TRP A 153 7.61 -12.80 -0.77
N ARG A 154 8.09 -13.04 -1.98
CA ARG A 154 7.29 -12.90 -3.21
C ARG A 154 6.01 -13.73 -3.15
N SER A 155 6.11 -14.99 -2.76
CA SER A 155 4.95 -15.88 -2.63
C SER A 155 4.04 -15.46 -1.47
N TYR A 156 4.61 -15.13 -0.32
CA TYR A 156 3.86 -14.71 0.86
C TYR A 156 3.02 -13.44 0.59
N CYS A 157 3.63 -12.41 -0.01
CA CYS A 157 2.94 -11.16 -0.35
C CYS A 157 1.81 -11.39 -1.36
N HIS A 158 2.01 -12.26 -2.36
CA HIS A 158 1.00 -12.64 -3.32
C HIS A 158 -0.21 -13.31 -2.64
N GLU A 159 0.04 -14.34 -1.84
CA GLU A 159 -1.02 -15.05 -1.13
C GLU A 159 -1.73 -14.15 -0.10
N TRP A 160 -1.02 -13.21 0.52
CA TRP A 160 -1.60 -12.25 1.45
C TRP A 160 -2.61 -11.33 0.75
N LEU A 161 -2.28 -10.78 -0.42
CA LEU A 161 -3.19 -9.95 -1.22
C LEU A 161 -4.44 -10.74 -1.63
N LYS A 162 -4.25 -11.96 -2.13
CA LYS A 162 -5.36 -12.84 -2.54
C LYS A 162 -6.24 -13.25 -1.36
N GLY A 163 -5.63 -13.62 -0.24
CA GLY A 163 -6.34 -13.98 0.97
C GLY A 163 -7.24 -12.87 1.50
N LEU A 164 -6.87 -11.60 1.27
CA LEU A 164 -7.68 -10.44 1.62
C LEU A 164 -8.65 -9.97 0.52
N GLY A 165 -8.77 -10.72 -0.58
CA GLY A 165 -9.83 -10.53 -1.56
C GLY A 165 -9.40 -9.91 -2.89
N ILE A 166 -8.11 -9.60 -3.11
CA ILE A 166 -7.64 -9.18 -4.43
C ILE A 166 -7.75 -10.35 -5.40
N LYS A 167 -8.44 -10.15 -6.52
CA LYS A 167 -8.64 -11.19 -7.54
C LYS A 167 -7.38 -11.39 -8.38
N GLU A 168 -7.13 -12.65 -8.78
CA GLU A 168 -5.96 -13.03 -9.57
C GLU A 168 -5.90 -12.28 -10.92
N GLU A 169 -7.04 -12.05 -11.57
CA GLU A 169 -7.12 -11.31 -12.84
C GLU A 169 -6.81 -9.82 -12.72
N HIS A 170 -6.86 -9.27 -11.50
CA HIS A 170 -6.51 -7.88 -11.21
C HIS A 170 -5.11 -7.72 -10.62
N LEU A 171 -4.36 -8.82 -10.45
CA LEU A 171 -3.02 -8.83 -9.89
C LEU A 171 -2.04 -9.47 -10.88
N ARG A 172 -0.92 -8.84 -11.14
CA ARG A 172 0.17 -9.44 -11.90
C ARG A 172 1.51 -9.16 -11.23
N LEU A 173 2.44 -10.10 -11.41
CA LEU A 173 3.81 -9.96 -10.94
C LEU A 173 4.70 -9.60 -12.13
N ARG A 174 5.50 -8.55 -11.98
CA ARG A 174 6.48 -8.09 -12.97
C ARG A 174 7.88 -8.20 -12.40
N ASP A 175 8.63 -9.19 -12.85
CA ASP A 175 10.04 -9.32 -12.48
C ASP A 175 10.86 -8.31 -13.30
N HIS A 176 11.75 -7.57 -12.63
CA HIS A 176 12.62 -6.61 -13.29
C HIS A 176 13.69 -7.32 -14.11
N LYS A 177 13.95 -6.80 -15.30
CA LYS A 177 15.08 -7.24 -16.14
C LYS A 177 16.41 -6.72 -15.54
N PRO A 178 17.54 -7.34 -15.85
CA PRO A 178 18.85 -6.92 -15.32
C PRO A 178 19.15 -5.42 -15.53
N GLU A 179 18.73 -4.85 -16.64
CA GLU A 179 18.93 -3.44 -17.01
C GLU A 179 18.02 -2.47 -16.25
N GLU A 180 16.91 -2.97 -15.68
CA GLU A 180 15.94 -2.18 -14.88
C GLU A 180 16.26 -2.20 -13.38
N LEU A 181 17.12 -3.15 -12.95
CA LEU A 181 17.43 -3.31 -11.54
C LEU A 181 18.09 -2.06 -10.96
N ALA A 182 17.62 -1.61 -9.81
CA ALA A 182 18.31 -0.58 -9.05
C ALA A 182 19.74 -1.06 -8.70
N HIS A 183 20.68 -0.12 -8.59
CA HIS A 183 22.10 -0.40 -8.35
C HIS A 183 22.38 -1.19 -7.06
N TYR A 184 21.44 -1.24 -6.14
CA TYR A 184 21.52 -2.01 -4.89
C TYR A 184 20.82 -3.37 -4.98
N SER A 185 20.07 -3.63 -6.04
CA SER A 185 19.21 -4.80 -6.11
C SER A 185 19.79 -5.90 -7.00
N LYS A 186 19.69 -7.13 -6.52
CA LYS A 186 20.02 -8.35 -7.25
C LYS A 186 18.82 -8.96 -7.96
N ALA A 187 17.64 -8.75 -7.40
CA ALA A 187 16.35 -9.16 -7.96
C ALA A 187 15.24 -8.24 -7.43
N THR A 188 14.27 -7.93 -8.25
CA THR A 188 13.09 -7.14 -7.85
C THR A 188 11.87 -7.68 -8.57
N THR A 189 10.75 -7.80 -7.85
CA THR A 189 9.42 -8.09 -8.39
C THR A 189 8.45 -7.02 -7.94
N ASP A 190 7.77 -6.39 -8.89
CA ASP A 190 6.63 -5.53 -8.61
C ASP A 190 5.34 -6.34 -8.67
N PHE A 191 4.46 -6.10 -7.73
CA PHE A 191 3.07 -6.52 -7.76
C PHE A 191 2.28 -5.36 -8.32
N GLU A 192 1.68 -5.53 -9.48
CA GLU A 192 0.87 -4.51 -10.10
C GLU A 192 -0.61 -4.89 -9.99
N TYR A 193 -1.43 -3.90 -9.62
CA TYR A 193 -2.89 -4.03 -9.53
C TYR A 193 -3.55 -3.27 -10.68
N LEU A 194 -4.65 -3.82 -11.20
CA LEU A 194 -5.45 -3.18 -12.24
C LEU A 194 -6.41 -2.15 -11.64
N PHE A 195 -5.88 -0.95 -11.43
CA PHE A 195 -6.70 0.19 -11.01
C PHE A 195 -7.65 0.66 -12.14
N PRO A 196 -8.67 1.48 -11.85
CA PRO A 196 -9.54 2.05 -12.88
C PRO A 196 -8.82 2.86 -13.98
N PHE A 197 -7.62 3.35 -13.69
CA PHE A 197 -6.76 4.09 -14.64
C PHE A 197 -5.70 3.20 -15.32
N GLY A 198 -5.73 1.90 -15.11
CA GLY A 198 -4.79 0.92 -15.67
C GLY A 198 -3.88 0.27 -14.64
N TRP A 199 -2.94 -0.53 -15.13
CA TRP A 199 -1.97 -1.23 -14.26
C TRP A 199 -1.08 -0.23 -13.53
N GLY A 200 -0.94 -0.43 -12.24
CA GLY A 200 -0.09 0.37 -11.38
C GLY A 200 0.57 -0.47 -10.28
N GLU A 201 1.80 -0.12 -9.96
CA GLU A 201 2.57 -0.75 -8.90
C GLU A 201 1.85 -0.59 -7.55
N LEU A 202 1.64 -1.72 -6.88
CA LEU A 202 1.01 -1.80 -5.56
C LEU A 202 2.03 -2.15 -4.47
N TRP A 203 2.91 -3.11 -4.73
CA TRP A 203 3.88 -3.64 -3.79
C TRP A 203 5.16 -4.01 -4.50
N GLY A 204 6.33 -3.75 -3.92
CA GLY A 204 7.63 -4.21 -4.40
C GLY A 204 8.26 -5.20 -3.43
N VAL A 205 8.95 -6.21 -3.96
CA VAL A 205 9.86 -7.07 -3.20
C VAL A 205 11.22 -7.01 -3.85
N ALA A 206 12.25 -6.58 -3.12
CA ALA A 206 13.61 -6.45 -3.62
C ALA A 206 14.62 -7.26 -2.79
N ASP A 207 15.56 -7.90 -3.47
CA ASP A 207 16.78 -8.40 -2.85
C ASP A 207 17.84 -7.30 -2.92
N ARG A 208 18.04 -6.59 -1.81
CA ARG A 208 18.96 -5.44 -1.69
C ARG A 208 20.40 -5.86 -1.38
N THR A 209 20.65 -7.15 -1.27
CA THR A 209 21.96 -7.69 -0.88
C THR A 209 22.46 -7.10 0.44
N ASP A 210 23.76 -6.84 0.58
CA ASP A 210 24.38 -6.16 1.72
C ASP A 210 24.65 -4.67 1.46
N PHE A 211 24.12 -4.12 0.37
CA PHE A 211 24.44 -2.79 -0.14
C PHE A 211 24.27 -1.70 0.93
N ASP A 212 23.07 -1.62 1.52
CA ASP A 212 22.73 -0.56 2.47
C ASP A 212 23.55 -0.65 3.75
N LEU A 213 23.69 -1.85 4.30
CA LEU A 213 24.52 -2.06 5.50
C LEU A 213 25.99 -1.71 5.25
N LYS A 214 26.54 -2.05 4.09
CA LYS A 214 27.89 -1.64 3.70
C LYS A 214 28.01 -0.13 3.54
N ALA A 215 27.04 0.51 2.91
CA ALA A 215 27.01 1.96 2.75
C ALA A 215 27.01 2.66 4.12
N HIS A 216 26.15 2.22 5.05
CA HIS A 216 26.10 2.76 6.41
C HIS A 216 27.37 2.48 7.22
N GLN A 217 28.06 1.36 7.01
CA GLN A 217 29.33 1.05 7.67
C GLN A 217 30.44 2.05 7.30
N THR A 218 30.40 2.61 6.09
CA THR A 218 31.41 3.57 5.60
C THR A 218 31.20 5.00 6.10
N ILE A 219 30.05 5.31 6.69
CA ILE A 219 29.73 6.65 7.19
C ILE A 219 30.55 6.95 8.45
N LYS A 220 31.51 7.87 8.35
CA LYS A 220 32.46 8.24 9.43
C LYS A 220 31.84 9.01 10.61
N THR A 221 30.52 9.21 10.62
CA THR A 221 29.80 9.98 11.66
C THR A 221 29.46 9.15 12.90
N SER A 222 29.67 7.85 12.88
CA SER A 222 29.48 7.02 14.07
C SER A 222 30.50 7.37 15.14
N PRO A 223 30.11 7.53 16.42
CA PRO A 223 31.04 7.72 17.52
C PRO A 223 32.09 6.61 17.56
N ALA A 224 33.31 6.93 17.96
CA ALA A 224 34.35 5.92 18.13
C ALA A 224 33.84 4.81 19.08
N GLY A 225 33.84 3.56 18.61
CA GLY A 225 33.33 2.40 19.36
C GLY A 225 31.86 2.07 19.13
N ALA A 226 31.14 2.75 18.19
CA ALA A 226 29.81 2.32 17.79
C ALA A 226 29.86 0.92 17.15
N PRO A 227 28.86 0.05 17.40
CA PRO A 227 28.77 -1.26 16.76
C PRO A 227 28.74 -1.10 15.23
N GLY A 228 29.50 -1.95 14.52
CA GLY A 228 29.45 -2.00 13.05
C GLY A 228 28.15 -2.62 12.54
N MET A 229 27.96 -2.58 11.22
CA MET A 229 26.83 -3.22 10.53
C MET A 229 27.04 -4.73 10.31
N GLU A 230 27.87 -5.35 11.15
CA GLU A 230 28.20 -6.76 11.09
C GLU A 230 27.35 -7.56 12.09
N TYR A 231 26.89 -8.71 11.63
CA TYR A 231 26.27 -9.73 12.47
C TYR A 231 27.34 -10.74 12.90
N LEU A 232 27.45 -10.99 14.19
CA LEU A 232 28.28 -12.05 14.72
C LEU A 232 27.44 -13.34 14.83
N ASN A 233 27.77 -14.34 14.00
CA ASN A 233 27.11 -15.64 14.07
C ASN A 233 27.43 -16.32 15.40
N PRO A 234 26.45 -16.55 16.30
CA PRO A 234 26.76 -17.12 17.63
C PRO A 234 27.18 -18.58 17.59
N THR A 235 26.94 -19.26 16.46
CA THR A 235 27.33 -20.69 16.31
C THR A 235 28.72 -20.85 15.75
N THR A 236 29.12 -20.05 14.77
CA THR A 236 30.41 -20.17 14.09
C THR A 236 31.47 -19.17 14.58
N GLY A 237 31.02 -18.08 15.22
CA GLY A 237 31.89 -16.95 15.60
C GLY A 237 32.29 -16.06 14.42
N GLU A 238 31.78 -16.32 13.23
CA GLU A 238 32.07 -15.53 12.03
C GLU A 238 31.27 -14.22 12.03
N LYS A 239 31.91 -13.18 11.53
CA LYS A 239 31.27 -11.90 11.26
C LYS A 239 30.86 -11.83 9.80
N VAL A 240 29.59 -11.51 9.54
CA VAL A 240 29.03 -11.33 8.20
C VAL A 240 28.24 -10.05 8.15
N ILE A 241 28.15 -9.42 6.98
CA ILE A 241 27.16 -8.39 6.71
C ILE A 241 25.95 -9.11 6.13
N PRO A 242 24.79 -9.09 6.80
CA PRO A 242 23.58 -9.76 6.29
C PRO A 242 23.14 -9.24 4.94
N TYR A 243 22.47 -10.09 4.18
CA TYR A 243 21.69 -9.67 3.02
C TYR A 243 20.29 -9.29 3.46
N VAL A 244 19.65 -8.44 2.67
CA VAL A 244 18.34 -7.85 3.01
C VAL A 244 17.36 -8.14 1.90
N ILE A 245 16.18 -8.66 2.28
CA ILE A 245 15.01 -8.74 1.42
C ILE A 245 14.02 -7.70 1.92
N GLU A 246 13.55 -6.83 1.01
CA GLU A 246 12.66 -5.73 1.31
C GLU A 246 11.30 -5.90 0.61
N PRO A 247 10.28 -6.37 1.30
CA PRO A 247 8.89 -6.09 0.92
C PRO A 247 8.49 -4.65 1.30
N SER A 248 8.13 -3.83 0.33
CA SER A 248 7.76 -2.43 0.51
C SER A 248 6.41 -2.11 -0.12
N LEU A 249 5.45 -1.69 0.70
CA LEU A 249 4.06 -1.43 0.34
C LEU A 249 3.65 0.00 0.73
N GLY A 250 3.06 0.75 -0.20
CA GLY A 250 2.38 1.99 0.11
C GLY A 250 1.02 1.72 0.77
N ALA A 251 0.83 2.13 2.03
CA ALA A 251 -0.43 1.90 2.75
C ALA A 251 -1.62 2.57 2.05
N ASP A 252 -1.43 3.79 1.55
CA ASP A 252 -2.46 4.52 0.80
C ASP A 252 -2.85 3.80 -0.51
N ARG A 253 -1.86 3.26 -1.24
CA ARG A 253 -2.12 2.47 -2.46
C ARG A 253 -2.83 1.16 -2.15
N ALA A 254 -2.45 0.47 -1.08
CA ALA A 254 -3.13 -0.75 -0.63
C ALA A 254 -4.60 -0.46 -0.28
N ALA A 255 -4.85 0.60 0.48
CA ALA A 255 -6.22 1.02 0.79
C ALA A 255 -7.02 1.32 -0.48
N LEU A 256 -6.43 2.03 -1.45
CA LEU A 256 -7.08 2.31 -2.73
C LEU A 256 -7.37 1.04 -3.53
N ALA A 257 -6.42 0.09 -3.59
CA ALA A 257 -6.62 -1.17 -4.28
C ALA A 257 -7.78 -1.99 -3.68
N PHE A 258 -7.82 -2.12 -2.35
CA PHE A 258 -8.92 -2.82 -1.67
C PHE A 258 -10.26 -2.09 -1.84
N LEU A 259 -10.30 -0.75 -1.89
CA LEU A 259 -11.49 0.01 -2.20
C LEU A 259 -11.99 -0.26 -3.62
N CYS A 260 -11.07 -0.23 -4.61
CA CYS A 260 -11.40 -0.52 -6.01
C CYS A 260 -11.89 -1.96 -6.21
N GLU A 261 -11.23 -2.92 -5.54
CA GLU A 261 -11.59 -4.33 -5.65
C GLU A 261 -12.95 -4.64 -5.03
N ALA A 262 -13.27 -3.97 -3.92
CA ALA A 262 -14.49 -4.22 -3.16
C ALA A 262 -15.74 -3.58 -3.78
N TYR A 263 -15.59 -2.55 -4.61
CA TYR A 263 -16.73 -1.79 -5.15
C TYR A 263 -17.49 -2.54 -6.24
N GLU A 264 -18.80 -2.67 -6.07
CA GLU A 264 -19.69 -3.24 -7.07
C GLU A 264 -21.06 -2.51 -7.10
N GLU A 265 -21.57 -2.25 -8.30
CA GLU A 265 -22.96 -1.85 -8.53
C GLU A 265 -23.74 -3.07 -9.03
N GLN A 266 -24.67 -3.56 -8.22
CA GLN A 266 -25.50 -4.73 -8.53
C GLN A 266 -26.88 -4.30 -9.01
N GLU A 267 -27.30 -4.82 -10.16
CA GLU A 267 -28.68 -4.72 -10.60
C GLU A 267 -29.52 -5.78 -9.88
N LEU A 268 -30.61 -5.35 -9.26
CA LEU A 268 -31.55 -6.24 -8.58
C LEU A 268 -32.78 -6.49 -9.44
N GLU A 269 -33.51 -7.56 -9.11
CA GLU A 269 -34.80 -7.84 -9.73
C GLU A 269 -35.74 -6.63 -9.57
N GLY A 270 -36.32 -6.18 -10.71
CA GLY A 270 -37.22 -5.00 -10.75
C GLY A 270 -36.54 -3.68 -11.17
N GLY A 271 -35.26 -3.69 -11.54
CA GLY A 271 -34.53 -2.53 -12.07
C GLY A 271 -34.02 -1.56 -11.01
N ASP A 272 -34.00 -1.99 -9.74
CA ASP A 272 -33.35 -1.26 -8.65
C ASP A 272 -31.85 -1.60 -8.62
N THR A 273 -31.02 -0.67 -8.15
CA THR A 273 -29.56 -0.86 -8.05
C THR A 273 -29.13 -0.89 -6.59
N ARG A 274 -28.10 -1.70 -6.31
CA ARG A 274 -27.47 -1.82 -5.00
C ARG A 274 -25.97 -1.58 -5.14
N VAL A 275 -25.45 -0.59 -4.43
CA VAL A 275 -24.01 -0.39 -4.27
C VAL A 275 -23.53 -1.22 -3.09
N VAL A 276 -22.47 -1.98 -3.29
CA VAL A 276 -21.87 -2.85 -2.25
C VAL A 276 -20.37 -2.67 -2.24
N MET A 277 -19.81 -2.62 -1.05
CA MET A 277 -18.37 -2.73 -0.84
C MET A 277 -18.06 -4.13 -0.29
N HIS A 278 -17.59 -5.02 -1.15
CA HIS A 278 -17.27 -6.43 -0.84
C HIS A 278 -15.93 -6.59 -0.14
N PHE A 279 -15.65 -5.79 0.89
CA PHE A 279 -14.43 -5.96 1.68
C PHE A 279 -14.36 -7.35 2.31
N HIS A 280 -13.17 -7.95 2.31
CA HIS A 280 -12.93 -9.06 3.21
C HIS A 280 -13.32 -8.66 4.64
N PRO A 281 -14.05 -9.50 5.40
CA PRO A 281 -14.56 -9.11 6.73
C PRO A 281 -13.49 -8.57 7.70
N ALA A 282 -12.23 -9.07 7.59
CA ALA A 282 -11.10 -8.55 8.36
C ALA A 282 -10.75 -7.09 8.02
N LEU A 283 -10.99 -6.63 6.78
CA LEU A 283 -10.70 -5.27 6.32
C LEU A 283 -11.86 -4.30 6.50
N ALA A 284 -13.10 -4.80 6.62
CA ALA A 284 -14.28 -3.96 6.76
C ALA A 284 -14.15 -2.98 7.94
N PRO A 285 -14.47 -1.67 7.76
CA PRO A 285 -14.38 -0.68 8.84
C PRO A 285 -15.21 -1.06 10.07
N TYR A 286 -16.48 -1.41 9.86
CA TYR A 286 -17.34 -2.00 10.87
C TYR A 286 -17.43 -3.51 10.65
N LYS A 287 -17.30 -4.28 11.74
CA LYS A 287 -17.40 -5.76 11.69
C LYS A 287 -18.84 -6.23 11.63
N CYS A 288 -19.72 -5.47 12.26
CA CYS A 288 -21.16 -5.67 12.21
C CYS A 288 -21.91 -4.37 12.48
N ALA A 289 -23.21 -4.36 12.18
CA ALA A 289 -24.12 -3.29 12.55
C ALA A 289 -25.31 -3.85 13.31
N VAL A 290 -25.75 -3.18 14.37
CA VAL A 290 -26.92 -3.56 15.16
C VAL A 290 -28.12 -2.69 14.76
N LEU A 291 -29.20 -3.34 14.31
CA LEU A 291 -30.35 -2.71 13.70
C LEU A 291 -31.65 -3.13 14.41
N PRO A 292 -32.24 -2.28 15.28
CA PRO A 292 -33.53 -2.62 15.89
C PRO A 292 -34.65 -2.61 14.84
N LEU A 293 -35.44 -3.67 14.70
CA LEU A 293 -36.54 -3.75 13.73
C LEU A 293 -37.51 -2.57 13.91
N GLN A 294 -37.88 -2.28 15.16
CA GLN A 294 -38.64 -1.12 15.57
C GLN A 294 -37.96 -0.40 16.74
N LYS A 295 -37.60 0.88 16.54
CA LYS A 295 -36.93 1.68 17.56
C LYS A 295 -37.59 1.62 18.94
N ASN A 296 -38.89 1.89 19.00
CA ASN A 296 -39.62 2.03 20.25
C ASN A 296 -39.80 0.72 21.04
N LYS A 297 -39.61 -0.44 20.39
CA LYS A 297 -39.83 -1.75 21.02
C LYS A 297 -38.51 -2.52 21.20
N CYS A 298 -37.63 -2.46 20.24
CA CYS A 298 -36.40 -3.25 20.20
C CYS A 298 -35.14 -2.42 20.47
N GLY A 299 -35.25 -1.08 20.54
CA GLY A 299 -34.11 -0.17 20.63
C GLY A 299 -33.30 -0.35 21.90
N GLU A 300 -33.94 -0.55 23.08
CA GLU A 300 -33.23 -0.79 24.34
C GLU A 300 -32.38 -2.06 24.24
N LYS A 301 -32.97 -3.17 23.80
CA LYS A 301 -32.26 -4.44 23.62
C LYS A 301 -31.14 -4.36 22.57
N ALA A 302 -31.40 -3.65 21.48
CA ALA A 302 -30.39 -3.39 20.44
C ALA A 302 -29.22 -2.57 20.98
N GLY A 303 -29.48 -1.57 21.83
CA GLY A 303 -28.45 -0.80 22.51
C GLY A 303 -27.57 -1.68 23.43
N GLU A 304 -28.19 -2.57 24.25
CA GLU A 304 -27.44 -3.53 25.05
C GLU A 304 -26.52 -4.43 24.24
N ILE A 305 -27.01 -4.94 23.08
CA ILE A 305 -26.23 -5.80 22.18
C ILE A 305 -25.10 -4.99 21.53
N HIS A 306 -25.38 -3.77 21.07
CA HIS A 306 -24.36 -2.87 20.54
C HIS A 306 -23.24 -2.61 21.55
N ASP A 307 -23.60 -2.26 22.81
CA ASP A 307 -22.62 -1.97 23.87
C ASP A 307 -21.79 -3.19 24.25
N MET A 308 -22.40 -4.38 24.18
CA MET A 308 -21.69 -5.64 24.41
C MET A 308 -20.66 -5.89 23.30
N LEU A 309 -21.06 -5.78 22.02
CA LEU A 309 -20.21 -6.06 20.88
C LEU A 309 -19.11 -5.00 20.68
N SER A 310 -19.40 -3.75 21.01
CA SER A 310 -18.44 -2.63 20.91
C SER A 310 -17.21 -2.76 21.82
N LYS A 311 -17.25 -3.67 22.79
CA LYS A 311 -16.08 -4.03 23.62
C LYS A 311 -15.07 -4.89 22.87
N HIS A 312 -15.48 -5.50 21.75
CA HIS A 312 -14.69 -6.46 20.99
C HIS A 312 -14.42 -6.00 19.56
N PHE A 313 -15.35 -5.24 18.96
CA PHE A 313 -15.31 -4.89 17.54
C PHE A 313 -15.70 -3.43 17.31
N MET A 314 -15.36 -2.90 16.12
CA MET A 314 -16.00 -1.70 15.60
C MET A 314 -17.40 -2.07 15.12
N VAL A 315 -18.41 -1.49 15.75
CA VAL A 315 -19.84 -1.80 15.54
C VAL A 315 -20.58 -0.52 15.19
N ASP A 316 -21.42 -0.57 14.16
CA ASP A 316 -22.35 0.53 13.84
C ASP A 316 -23.72 0.26 14.44
N TYR A 317 -24.49 1.33 14.65
CA TYR A 317 -25.85 1.28 15.14
C TYR A 317 -26.76 2.19 14.31
N ASP A 318 -27.78 1.64 13.69
CA ASP A 318 -28.70 2.43 12.87
C ASP A 318 -30.18 2.07 13.16
N GLU A 319 -30.96 3.06 13.53
CA GLU A 319 -32.38 2.94 13.80
C GLU A 319 -33.26 3.80 12.87
N THR A 320 -32.64 4.43 11.83
CA THR A 320 -33.30 5.46 11.02
C THR A 320 -33.92 4.88 9.74
N GLY A 321 -35.20 5.09 9.54
CA GLY A 321 -35.93 4.64 8.35
C GLY A 321 -36.31 3.15 8.41
N SER A 322 -36.61 2.55 7.24
CA SER A 322 -36.98 1.13 7.14
C SER A 322 -35.75 0.24 7.24
N ILE A 323 -35.92 -1.01 7.70
CA ILE A 323 -34.84 -1.99 7.83
C ILE A 323 -34.11 -2.22 6.50
N GLY A 324 -34.81 -2.28 5.37
CA GLY A 324 -34.20 -2.42 4.05
C GLY A 324 -33.29 -1.26 3.68
N LYS A 325 -33.63 -0.01 4.04
CA LYS A 325 -32.75 1.15 3.81
C LYS A 325 -31.50 1.10 4.70
N ARG A 326 -31.62 0.57 5.90
CA ARG A 326 -30.47 0.38 6.80
C ARG A 326 -29.51 -0.68 6.28
N TYR A 327 -30.02 -1.81 5.78
CA TYR A 327 -29.18 -2.80 5.11
C TYR A 327 -28.41 -2.19 3.93
N ARG A 328 -29.09 -1.37 3.09
CA ARG A 328 -28.44 -0.70 1.95
C ARG A 328 -27.28 0.19 2.38
N ARG A 329 -27.46 1.00 3.44
CA ARG A 329 -26.38 1.84 3.97
C ARG A 329 -25.19 1.02 4.48
N GLN A 330 -25.44 -0.13 5.11
CA GLN A 330 -24.39 -1.03 5.58
C GLN A 330 -23.70 -1.73 4.42
N ASP A 331 -24.43 -2.12 3.38
CA ASP A 331 -23.85 -2.68 2.16
C ASP A 331 -22.93 -1.65 1.47
N GLU A 332 -23.34 -0.38 1.38
CA GLU A 332 -22.58 0.73 0.77
C GLU A 332 -21.24 1.01 1.49
N ILE A 333 -21.17 0.82 2.79
CA ILE A 333 -19.92 1.01 3.58
C ILE A 333 -19.16 -0.29 3.82
N GLY A 334 -19.70 -1.41 3.35
CA GLY A 334 -19.04 -2.72 3.37
C GLY A 334 -19.09 -3.46 4.70
N THR A 335 -20.06 -3.18 5.58
CA THR A 335 -20.27 -3.92 6.81
C THR A 335 -20.68 -5.37 6.50
N PRO A 336 -19.89 -6.39 6.88
CA PRO A 336 -20.14 -7.77 6.45
C PRO A 336 -21.38 -8.41 7.07
N MET A 337 -21.78 -7.97 8.26
CA MET A 337 -22.88 -8.58 9.01
C MET A 337 -23.82 -7.53 9.60
N CYS A 338 -25.12 -7.68 9.36
CA CYS A 338 -26.16 -6.86 9.98
C CYS A 338 -26.96 -7.70 10.98
N ILE A 339 -26.94 -7.30 12.25
CA ILE A 339 -27.62 -7.95 13.36
C ILE A 339 -28.96 -7.25 13.58
N THR A 340 -30.04 -7.91 13.22
CA THR A 340 -31.41 -7.38 13.41
C THR A 340 -31.97 -7.88 14.74
N VAL A 341 -32.38 -6.92 15.56
CA VAL A 341 -33.06 -7.16 16.84
C VAL A 341 -34.56 -6.96 16.62
N ASP A 342 -35.32 -8.04 16.70
CA ASP A 342 -36.77 -8.06 16.46
C ASP A 342 -37.57 -8.43 17.73
N PHE A 343 -38.84 -8.75 17.56
CA PHE A 343 -39.70 -9.09 18.70
C PHE A 343 -39.37 -10.44 19.29
N ASP A 344 -38.99 -11.41 18.45
CA ASP A 344 -38.63 -12.76 18.90
C ASP A 344 -37.33 -12.71 19.73
N THR A 345 -36.44 -11.78 19.40
CA THR A 345 -35.20 -11.55 20.16
C THR A 345 -35.50 -11.19 21.63
N LEU A 346 -36.59 -10.44 21.91
CA LEU A 346 -36.93 -10.03 23.25
C LEU A 346 -37.37 -11.20 24.13
N GLU A 347 -37.90 -12.26 23.52
CA GLU A 347 -38.40 -13.44 24.21
C GLU A 347 -37.36 -14.55 24.25
N THR A 348 -36.62 -14.77 23.16
CA THR A 348 -35.76 -15.92 22.98
C THR A 348 -34.26 -15.62 23.15
N GLY A 349 -33.86 -14.37 23.06
CA GLY A 349 -32.46 -13.96 22.98
C GLY A 349 -31.78 -14.27 21.66
N VAL A 350 -32.53 -14.68 20.63
CA VAL A 350 -32.01 -15.01 19.30
C VAL A 350 -32.17 -13.81 18.37
N VAL A 351 -31.10 -13.41 17.69
CA VAL A 351 -31.09 -12.34 16.69
C VAL A 351 -30.95 -12.91 15.27
N THR A 352 -31.35 -12.13 14.29
CA THR A 352 -31.10 -12.44 12.89
C THR A 352 -29.83 -11.75 12.44
N VAL A 353 -28.86 -12.52 11.93
CA VAL A 353 -27.61 -12.01 11.36
C VAL A 353 -27.67 -12.15 9.83
N ARG A 354 -27.76 -11.03 9.12
CA ARG A 354 -27.76 -11.01 7.65
C ARG A 354 -26.34 -10.85 7.14
N ASP A 355 -25.94 -11.75 6.25
CA ASP A 355 -24.69 -11.66 5.50
C ASP A 355 -24.83 -10.64 4.35
N ARG A 356 -23.83 -9.75 4.19
CA ARG A 356 -23.80 -8.70 3.16
C ARG A 356 -23.80 -9.28 1.74
N ASP A 357 -22.99 -10.29 1.51
CA ASP A 357 -22.69 -10.78 0.15
C ASP A 357 -23.79 -11.70 -0.36
N THR A 358 -24.23 -12.63 0.46
CA THR A 358 -25.26 -13.62 0.09
C THR A 358 -26.68 -13.15 0.36
N MET A 359 -26.84 -12.14 1.24
CA MET A 359 -28.13 -11.69 1.80
C MET A 359 -28.86 -12.77 2.62
N GLU A 360 -28.25 -13.92 2.85
CA GLU A 360 -28.79 -14.98 3.71
C GLU A 360 -28.81 -14.54 5.17
N GLN A 361 -29.68 -15.16 5.95
CA GLN A 361 -29.91 -14.83 7.35
C GLN A 361 -29.72 -16.03 8.25
N ASP A 362 -28.79 -15.92 9.19
CA ASP A 362 -28.58 -16.87 10.26
C ASP A 362 -29.29 -16.44 11.53
N HIS A 363 -29.75 -17.40 12.34
CA HIS A 363 -30.31 -17.17 13.67
C HIS A 363 -29.27 -17.51 14.73
N VAL A 364 -28.82 -16.51 15.49
CA VAL A 364 -27.72 -16.63 16.46
C VAL A 364 -28.17 -16.14 17.84
N HIS A 365 -27.89 -16.89 18.90
CA HIS A 365 -28.15 -16.43 20.25
C HIS A 365 -27.19 -15.31 20.65
N VAL A 366 -27.66 -14.30 21.40
CA VAL A 366 -26.87 -13.12 21.78
C VAL A 366 -25.55 -13.50 22.46
N ASP A 367 -25.54 -14.54 23.31
CA ASP A 367 -24.34 -15.00 24.00
C ASP A 367 -23.27 -15.60 23.06
N GLU A 368 -23.65 -16.01 21.86
CA GLU A 368 -22.77 -16.61 20.84
C GLU A 368 -22.24 -15.60 19.82
N LEU A 369 -22.79 -14.38 19.79
CA LEU A 369 -22.48 -13.39 18.75
C LEU A 369 -21.00 -13.04 18.66
N VAL A 370 -20.32 -12.88 19.79
CA VAL A 370 -18.89 -12.53 19.81
C VAL A 370 -18.07 -13.62 19.12
N ALA A 371 -18.31 -14.88 19.46
CA ALA A 371 -17.61 -16.01 18.86
C ALA A 371 -17.97 -16.20 17.37
N TYR A 372 -19.23 -15.99 17.01
CA TYR A 372 -19.72 -16.04 15.65
C TYR A 372 -19.03 -15.00 14.74
N ILE A 373 -19.02 -13.73 15.19
CA ILE A 373 -18.37 -12.64 14.46
C ILE A 373 -16.86 -12.88 14.37
N GLN A 374 -16.22 -13.26 15.49
CA GLN A 374 -14.78 -13.52 15.51
C GLN A 374 -14.38 -14.54 14.45
N LYS A 375 -15.12 -15.65 14.35
CA LYS A 375 -14.88 -16.68 13.34
C LYS A 375 -15.03 -16.18 11.90
N LYS A 376 -15.98 -15.28 11.65
CA LYS A 376 -16.24 -14.71 10.31
C LYS A 376 -15.20 -13.69 9.87
N ILE A 377 -14.51 -13.03 10.82
CA ILE A 377 -13.48 -12.03 10.52
C ILE A 377 -12.05 -12.58 10.61
N GLU A 378 -11.89 -13.86 10.99
CA GLU A 378 -10.56 -14.51 10.98
C GLU A 378 -9.94 -14.51 9.58
N TYR A 379 -8.61 -14.27 9.57
CA TYR A 379 -7.79 -14.22 8.37
C TYR A 379 -6.47 -14.98 8.58
#